data_c492d36f553ca7e8250a859461223c9f
#
_entry.id   c492d36f553ca7e8250a859461223c9f
#
_cell.length_a   1.000
_cell.length_b   1.000
_cell.length_c   1.000
_cell.angle_alpha   90.00
_cell.angle_beta   90.00
_cell.angle_gamma   90.00
#
_symmetry.space_group_name_H-M   'P 1'
#
loop_
_entity.id
_entity.type
_entity.pdbx_description
1 polymer ?
#
loop_
_entity_poly.entity_id
_entity_poly.type
_entity_poly.pdbx_seq_one_letter_code
_entity_poly.pdbx_strand_id
1 'polypeptide(L)'
;SVAGSLSAPVVFRGDRTDRMFPYLPYDRLPGQWGGIRFYKTSYENHLVYADIHGGSFGIRCDSSMTDRRKLTLESSIIRQVSGNGLELTSCQVVVGNSEISNAGENCVSLLGGDYTFTHCTLANYFSWNVRKGTALQVRNEQDDIAYPLSSAIFRNCIIAGSGTDEINGGRSKNENIAFNYYFSHCLINSVKEENDKIVNVIWEKDDNFLLMDSRTQEYSFSLNEKSKAINLGKQEDAIAYPTDRNGNSRLQDTAPDAGCYEKSASKDE
;
A
#
# COMPACT_ATOMS: atom_id res chain seq x y z
N SER A 1 -1.60 3.44 -20.37
CA SER A 1 -0.97 4.16 -19.24
C SER A 1 -1.83 5.31 -18.76
N VAL A 2 -1.70 5.64 -17.48
CA VAL A 2 -2.30 6.81 -16.82
C VAL A 2 -1.14 7.69 -16.35
N ALA A 3 -1.13 8.96 -16.75
CA ALA A 3 -0.06 9.91 -16.48
C ALA A 3 -0.65 11.18 -15.85
N GLY A 4 -0.86 11.16 -14.54
CA GLY A 4 -1.17 12.34 -13.74
C GLY A 4 0.09 13.07 -13.29
N SER A 5 -0.11 14.12 -12.52
CA SER A 5 0.94 14.87 -11.81
C SER A 5 0.49 15.21 -10.40
N LEU A 6 1.40 15.70 -9.57
CA LEU A 6 1.06 16.14 -8.21
C LEU A 6 -0.08 17.18 -8.20
N SER A 7 -0.03 18.16 -9.11
CA SER A 7 -1.04 19.23 -9.21
C SER A 7 -2.30 18.82 -9.99
N ALA A 8 -2.26 17.72 -10.73
CA ALA A 8 -3.36 17.22 -11.56
C ALA A 8 -3.40 15.68 -11.56
N PRO A 9 -3.74 15.05 -10.45
CA PRO A 9 -3.87 13.59 -10.38
C PRO A 9 -5.05 13.13 -11.26
N VAL A 10 -4.94 11.91 -11.79
CA VAL A 10 -6.05 11.28 -12.50
C VAL A 10 -6.93 10.54 -11.49
N VAL A 11 -8.16 10.97 -11.34
CA VAL A 11 -9.09 10.45 -10.32
C VAL A 11 -10.00 9.38 -10.90
N PHE A 12 -10.06 8.21 -10.25
CA PHE A 12 -10.98 7.10 -10.52
C PHE A 12 -11.90 6.91 -9.32
N ARG A 13 -13.18 7.22 -9.49
CA ARG A 13 -14.19 7.16 -8.41
C ARG A 13 -15.59 6.87 -8.95
N GLY A 14 -16.56 6.69 -8.06
CA GLY A 14 -17.96 6.67 -8.43
C GLY A 14 -18.44 8.04 -8.97
N ASP A 15 -19.59 8.05 -9.62
CA ASP A 15 -20.18 9.23 -10.25
C ASP A 15 -20.93 10.14 -9.24
N ARG A 16 -21.22 9.65 -8.04
CA ARG A 16 -21.91 10.43 -7.01
C ARG A 16 -20.99 11.49 -6.39
N THR A 17 -21.40 12.75 -6.50
CA THR A 17 -20.69 13.92 -5.95
C THR A 17 -21.46 14.59 -4.82
N ASP A 18 -22.67 14.11 -4.51
CA ASP A 18 -23.50 14.60 -3.41
C ASP A 18 -23.00 14.09 -2.04
N ARG A 19 -23.74 14.39 -0.99
CA ARG A 19 -23.41 14.00 0.38
C ARG A 19 -24.45 13.04 0.93
N MET A 20 -23.98 11.99 1.64
CA MET A 20 -24.84 11.12 2.44
C MET A 20 -25.36 11.87 3.67
N PHE A 21 -24.45 12.60 4.32
CA PHE A 21 -24.74 13.51 5.43
C PHE A 21 -23.98 14.82 5.21
N PRO A 22 -24.36 15.95 5.86
CA PRO A 22 -23.68 17.23 5.69
C PRO A 22 -22.14 17.16 5.85
N TYR A 23 -21.66 16.26 6.70
CA TYR A 23 -20.23 16.05 6.99
C TYR A 23 -19.58 14.90 6.20
N LEU A 24 -20.36 14.10 5.45
CA LEU A 24 -19.88 12.87 4.81
C LEU A 24 -20.27 12.82 3.33
N PRO A 25 -19.39 13.21 2.43
CA PRO A 25 -19.63 13.09 0.99
C PRO A 25 -19.56 11.61 0.54
N TYR A 26 -20.35 11.26 -0.48
CA TYR A 26 -20.29 9.92 -1.09
C TYR A 26 -18.91 9.59 -1.65
N ASP A 27 -18.12 10.57 -2.00
CA ASP A 27 -16.76 10.44 -2.48
C ASP A 27 -15.79 9.76 -1.50
N ARG A 28 -16.15 9.74 -0.20
CA ARG A 28 -15.37 9.06 0.85
C ARG A 28 -15.89 7.67 1.19
N LEU A 29 -16.92 7.18 0.49
CA LEU A 29 -17.56 5.91 0.83
C LEU A 29 -17.10 4.78 -0.09
N PRO A 30 -16.85 3.58 0.44
CA PRO A 30 -16.47 2.43 -0.38
C PRO A 30 -17.67 1.85 -1.14
N GLY A 31 -17.39 1.06 -2.20
CA GLY A 31 -18.39 0.27 -2.91
C GLY A 31 -19.24 1.03 -3.93
N GLN A 32 -18.85 2.24 -4.34
CA GLN A 32 -19.60 3.07 -5.28
C GLN A 32 -19.42 2.65 -6.75
N TRP A 33 -18.38 1.90 -7.08
CA TRP A 33 -18.07 1.38 -8.42
C TRP A 33 -17.20 0.12 -8.34
N GLY A 34 -16.92 -0.54 -9.48
CA GLY A 34 -16.28 -1.85 -9.50
C GLY A 34 -14.80 -1.84 -9.10
N GLY A 35 -14.02 -0.84 -9.54
CA GLY A 35 -12.57 -0.82 -9.45
C GLY A 35 -11.89 -1.06 -10.81
N ILE A 36 -10.55 -1.19 -10.83
CA ILE A 36 -9.76 -1.41 -12.04
C ILE A 36 -9.26 -2.86 -12.08
N ARG A 37 -9.49 -3.57 -13.18
CA ARG A 37 -9.00 -4.93 -13.36
C ARG A 37 -8.09 -5.04 -14.57
N PHE A 38 -6.89 -5.59 -14.36
CA PHE A 38 -5.96 -5.97 -15.41
C PHE A 38 -6.04 -7.49 -15.65
N TYR A 39 -6.66 -7.85 -16.78
CA TYR A 39 -6.86 -9.23 -17.16
C TYR A 39 -5.54 -9.94 -17.50
N LYS A 40 -5.57 -11.27 -17.61
CA LYS A 40 -4.41 -12.14 -17.85
C LYS A 40 -3.48 -11.66 -18.97
N THR A 41 -4.01 -11.12 -20.05
CA THR A 41 -3.25 -10.69 -21.23
C THR A 41 -2.78 -9.23 -21.18
N SER A 42 -3.15 -8.48 -20.14
CA SER A 42 -2.74 -7.07 -19.99
C SER A 42 -1.37 -6.96 -19.32
N TYR A 43 -0.44 -6.32 -19.98
CA TYR A 43 0.93 -6.08 -19.50
C TYR A 43 1.35 -4.63 -19.67
N GLU A 44 2.44 -4.25 -18.99
CA GLU A 44 3.07 -2.92 -19.08
C GLU A 44 2.09 -1.78 -18.82
N ASN A 45 1.18 -2.04 -17.88
CA ASN A 45 0.29 -0.99 -17.41
C ASN A 45 1.08 -0.08 -16.47
N HIS A 46 0.98 1.22 -16.69
CA HIS A 46 1.68 2.22 -15.91
C HIS A 46 0.70 3.28 -15.43
N LEU A 47 0.61 3.46 -14.11
CA LEU A 47 -0.20 4.48 -13.45
C LEU A 47 0.70 5.35 -12.59
N VAL A 48 0.68 6.65 -12.86
CA VAL A 48 1.42 7.68 -12.13
C VAL A 48 0.44 8.74 -11.65
N TYR A 49 0.51 9.11 -10.38
CA TYR A 49 -0.40 10.07 -9.74
C TYR A 49 -1.87 9.76 -10.02
N ALA A 50 -2.25 8.48 -9.89
CA ALA A 50 -3.64 8.06 -9.89
C ALA A 50 -4.22 8.13 -8.46
N ASP A 51 -5.42 8.67 -8.27
CA ASP A 51 -6.21 8.60 -7.05
C ASP A 51 -7.42 7.69 -7.31
N ILE A 52 -7.39 6.48 -6.77
CA ILE A 52 -8.36 5.42 -6.99
C ILE A 52 -9.11 5.18 -5.68
N HIS A 53 -10.38 5.55 -5.61
CA HIS A 53 -11.12 5.43 -4.36
C HIS A 53 -12.60 5.12 -4.51
N GLY A 54 -13.22 4.71 -3.41
CA GLY A 54 -14.65 4.45 -3.35
C GLY A 54 -15.11 3.21 -4.09
N GLY A 55 -14.21 2.34 -4.55
CA GLY A 55 -14.55 1.14 -5.31
C GLY A 55 -14.96 -0.06 -4.45
N SER A 56 -15.48 -1.10 -5.11
CA SER A 56 -15.63 -2.43 -4.50
C SER A 56 -14.27 -3.07 -4.25
N PHE A 57 -13.31 -2.78 -5.09
CA PHE A 57 -11.87 -3.00 -4.90
C PHE A 57 -11.10 -1.85 -5.56
N GLY A 58 -9.82 -1.71 -5.28
CA GLY A 58 -9.00 -0.71 -5.96
C GLY A 58 -8.47 -1.20 -7.31
N ILE A 59 -7.38 -1.95 -7.29
CA ILE A 59 -6.80 -2.60 -8.49
C ILE A 59 -6.72 -4.11 -8.25
N ARG A 60 -7.16 -4.88 -9.26
CA ARG A 60 -6.98 -6.33 -9.33
C ARG A 60 -6.14 -6.70 -10.54
N CYS A 61 -5.06 -7.45 -10.32
CA CYS A 61 -4.23 -8.04 -11.36
C CYS A 61 -4.42 -9.55 -11.41
N ASP A 62 -5.00 -10.05 -12.50
CA ASP A 62 -5.14 -11.48 -12.74
C ASP A 62 -3.77 -12.13 -13.00
N SER A 63 -3.67 -13.43 -12.74
CA SER A 63 -2.47 -14.23 -12.98
C SER A 63 -1.94 -14.05 -14.41
N SER A 64 -0.63 -13.91 -14.53
CA SER A 64 0.08 -13.77 -15.81
C SER A 64 1.53 -14.25 -15.66
N MET A 65 2.29 -14.31 -16.76
CA MET A 65 3.72 -14.63 -16.70
C MET A 65 4.48 -13.58 -15.87
N THR A 66 5.41 -14.04 -15.04
CA THR A 66 6.20 -13.18 -14.13
C THR A 66 7.52 -12.69 -14.74
N ASP A 67 7.84 -13.10 -15.96
CA ASP A 67 8.97 -12.62 -16.74
C ASP A 67 8.71 -11.27 -17.44
N ARG A 68 7.46 -10.81 -17.40
CA ARG A 68 7.02 -9.55 -17.98
C ARG A 68 6.18 -8.76 -16.99
N ARG A 69 6.53 -7.48 -16.82
CA ARG A 69 5.84 -6.60 -15.88
C ARG A 69 4.38 -6.38 -16.26
N LYS A 70 3.49 -6.62 -15.30
CA LYS A 70 2.06 -6.40 -15.48
C LYS A 70 1.64 -4.98 -15.15
N LEU A 71 2.16 -4.45 -14.05
CA LEU A 71 1.80 -3.13 -13.54
C LEU A 71 3.00 -2.43 -12.90
N THR A 72 3.15 -1.15 -13.19
CA THR A 72 3.93 -0.19 -12.41
C THR A 72 2.96 0.84 -11.85
N LEU A 73 2.94 1.01 -10.53
CA LEU A 73 2.11 1.99 -9.82
C LEU A 73 3.03 2.95 -9.06
N GLU A 74 3.01 4.23 -9.40
CA GLU A 74 3.93 5.22 -8.83
C GLU A 74 3.19 6.46 -8.34
N SER A 75 3.60 6.99 -7.21
CA SER A 75 3.09 8.23 -6.61
C SER A 75 1.55 8.29 -6.56
N SER A 76 0.91 7.15 -6.39
CA SER A 76 -0.53 6.98 -6.52
C SER A 76 -1.19 6.66 -5.17
N ILE A 77 -2.50 6.83 -5.10
CA ILE A 77 -3.31 6.51 -3.92
C ILE A 77 -4.38 5.50 -4.31
N ILE A 78 -4.53 4.43 -3.52
CA ILE A 78 -5.69 3.53 -3.54
C ILE A 78 -6.29 3.55 -2.14
N ARG A 79 -7.55 3.97 -2.01
CA ARG A 79 -8.14 4.16 -0.69
C ARG A 79 -9.65 3.94 -0.63
N GLN A 80 -10.14 3.65 0.58
CA GLN A 80 -11.58 3.56 0.90
C GLN A 80 -12.33 2.65 -0.09
N VAL A 81 -11.92 1.40 -0.16
CA VAL A 81 -12.56 0.36 -0.96
C VAL A 81 -13.20 -0.70 -0.06
N SER A 82 -14.27 -1.37 -0.50
CA SER A 82 -14.98 -2.34 0.33
C SER A 82 -14.32 -3.73 0.37
N GLY A 83 -13.52 -4.08 -0.62
CA GLY A 83 -12.71 -5.30 -0.69
C GLY A 83 -11.23 -5.00 -0.53
N ASN A 84 -10.36 -5.65 -1.34
CA ASN A 84 -8.93 -5.42 -1.35
C ASN A 84 -8.56 -4.10 -2.07
N GLY A 85 -7.58 -3.37 -1.54
CA GLY A 85 -7.01 -2.21 -2.21
C GLY A 85 -6.26 -2.59 -3.48
N LEU A 86 -5.22 -3.39 -3.32
CA LEU A 86 -4.41 -3.93 -4.42
C LEU A 86 -4.38 -5.46 -4.29
N GLU A 87 -4.99 -6.17 -5.24
CA GLU A 87 -5.08 -7.63 -5.26
C GLU A 87 -4.24 -8.17 -6.43
N LEU A 88 -3.18 -8.90 -6.10
CA LEU A 88 -2.19 -9.37 -7.06
C LEU A 88 -2.09 -10.90 -7.03
N THR A 89 -2.38 -11.54 -8.16
CA THR A 89 -2.30 -12.99 -8.28
C THR A 89 -1.23 -13.36 -9.29
N SER A 90 -0.17 -14.02 -8.85
CA SER A 90 0.86 -14.66 -9.68
C SER A 90 1.25 -13.82 -10.92
N CYS A 91 1.74 -12.61 -10.69
CA CYS A 91 2.15 -11.67 -11.73
C CYS A 91 3.37 -10.86 -11.25
N GLN A 92 3.95 -10.03 -12.11
CA GLN A 92 5.04 -9.13 -11.75
C GLN A 92 4.52 -7.70 -11.61
N VAL A 93 4.72 -7.08 -10.43
CA VAL A 93 4.28 -5.71 -10.16
C VAL A 93 5.35 -4.93 -9.38
N VAL A 94 5.50 -3.67 -9.73
CA VAL A 94 6.31 -2.70 -8.98
C VAL A 94 5.41 -1.57 -8.49
N VAL A 95 5.51 -1.27 -7.21
CA VAL A 95 4.80 -0.17 -6.55
C VAL A 95 5.81 0.73 -5.87
N GLY A 96 5.78 2.01 -6.17
CA GLY A 96 6.67 2.98 -5.58
C GLY A 96 5.98 4.25 -5.15
N ASN A 97 6.45 4.81 -4.03
CA ASN A 97 6.02 6.14 -3.57
C ASN A 97 4.48 6.29 -3.44
N SER A 98 3.78 5.21 -3.06
CA SER A 98 2.32 5.13 -3.15
C SER A 98 1.67 4.78 -1.82
N GLU A 99 0.44 5.25 -1.65
CA GLU A 99 -0.43 4.94 -0.52
C GLU A 99 -1.49 3.92 -0.92
N ILE A 100 -1.63 2.84 -0.15
CA ILE A 100 -2.75 1.93 -0.23
C ILE A 100 -3.38 1.86 1.16
N SER A 101 -4.58 2.41 1.30
CA SER A 101 -5.17 2.63 2.62
C SER A 101 -6.66 2.29 2.71
N ASN A 102 -7.11 2.00 3.91
CA ASN A 102 -8.53 1.85 4.27
C ASN A 102 -9.30 0.92 3.32
N ALA A 103 -8.94 -0.36 3.33
CA ALA A 103 -9.62 -1.43 2.61
C ALA A 103 -10.47 -2.28 3.57
N GLY A 104 -11.67 -2.65 3.17
CA GLY A 104 -12.58 -3.50 3.96
C GLY A 104 -12.04 -4.93 4.12
N GLU A 105 -11.19 -5.36 3.20
CA GLU A 105 -10.35 -6.54 3.29
C GLU A 105 -8.89 -6.11 3.49
N ASN A 106 -7.96 -6.50 2.63
CA ASN A 106 -6.55 -6.16 2.78
C ASN A 106 -6.20 -4.89 1.97
N CYS A 107 -5.33 -4.03 2.49
CA CYS A 107 -4.78 -2.98 1.63
C CYS A 107 -4.03 -3.60 0.45
N VAL A 108 -3.17 -4.59 0.71
CA VAL A 108 -2.48 -5.37 -0.31
C VAL A 108 -2.67 -6.85 -0.06
N SER A 109 -3.11 -7.59 -1.08
CA SER A 109 -3.22 -9.06 -1.07
C SER A 109 -2.35 -9.65 -2.17
N LEU A 110 -1.35 -10.46 -1.78
CA LEU A 110 -0.41 -11.14 -2.66
C LEU A 110 -0.67 -12.63 -2.64
N LEU A 111 -0.86 -13.23 -3.82
CA LEU A 111 -0.96 -14.67 -4.01
C LEU A 111 0.07 -15.12 -5.06
N GLY A 112 1.22 -15.66 -4.61
CA GLY A 112 2.36 -15.98 -5.48
C GLY A 112 2.91 -14.76 -6.20
N GLY A 113 3.79 -14.94 -7.18
CA GLY A 113 4.26 -13.88 -8.07
C GLY A 113 5.59 -13.23 -7.70
N ASP A 114 5.85 -12.04 -8.25
CA ASP A 114 7.09 -11.26 -8.08
C ASP A 114 6.75 -9.78 -7.85
N TYR A 115 7.02 -9.26 -6.67
CA TYR A 115 6.56 -7.96 -6.23
C TYR A 115 7.65 -7.13 -5.58
N THR A 116 7.71 -5.83 -5.90
CA THR A 116 8.56 -4.86 -5.23
C THR A 116 7.75 -3.65 -4.81
N PHE A 117 7.86 -3.30 -3.53
CA PHE A 117 7.28 -2.09 -2.92
C PHE A 117 8.41 -1.24 -2.35
N THR A 118 8.50 0.03 -2.76
CA THR A 118 9.51 0.96 -2.28
C THR A 118 8.86 2.27 -1.87
N HIS A 119 9.13 2.77 -0.68
CA HIS A 119 8.51 3.97 -0.13
C HIS A 119 6.98 3.95 -0.21
N CYS A 120 6.37 2.85 0.23
CA CYS A 120 4.92 2.71 0.23
C CYS A 120 4.34 2.78 1.65
N THR A 121 3.16 3.36 1.78
CA THR A 121 2.36 3.33 3.01
C THR A 121 1.15 2.42 2.80
N LEU A 122 1.14 1.28 3.51
CA LEU A 122 0.04 0.34 3.59
C LEU A 122 -0.63 0.55 4.95
N ALA A 123 -1.80 1.21 4.98
CA ALA A 123 -2.39 1.67 6.24
C ALA A 123 -3.88 1.29 6.34
N ASN A 124 -4.19 0.22 7.10
CA ASN A 124 -5.57 -0.27 7.16
C ASN A 124 -6.29 0.14 8.47
N TYR A 125 -6.90 1.30 8.45
CA TYR A 125 -7.79 1.82 9.50
C TYR A 125 -9.24 1.88 9.04
N PHE A 126 -9.63 0.99 8.13
CA PHE A 126 -10.97 0.92 7.60
C PHE A 126 -12.02 0.79 8.71
N SER A 127 -12.99 1.70 8.72
CA SER A 127 -13.98 1.82 9.80
C SER A 127 -15.42 2.00 9.29
N TRP A 128 -15.65 1.93 7.99
CA TRP A 128 -16.99 2.07 7.41
C TRP A 128 -17.93 0.93 7.84
N ASN A 129 -17.39 -0.28 7.90
CA ASN A 129 -18.05 -1.46 8.47
C ASN A 129 -16.98 -2.38 9.09
N VAL A 130 -17.33 -3.65 9.38
CA VAL A 130 -16.38 -4.62 9.94
C VAL A 130 -15.29 -4.91 8.92
N ARG A 131 -14.05 -4.54 9.26
CA ARG A 131 -12.84 -4.89 8.50
C ARG A 131 -12.60 -6.41 8.59
N LYS A 132 -12.32 -7.06 7.46
CA LYS A 132 -12.13 -8.52 7.37
C LYS A 132 -10.68 -8.93 7.14
N GLY A 133 -9.79 -7.99 6.84
CA GLY A 133 -8.39 -8.25 6.50
C GLY A 133 -7.41 -7.34 7.25
N THR A 134 -6.21 -7.26 6.75
CA THR A 134 -5.05 -6.57 7.33
C THR A 134 -4.47 -5.53 6.36
N ALA A 135 -3.38 -4.86 6.72
CA ALA A 135 -2.67 -4.00 5.77
C ALA A 135 -2.00 -4.82 4.67
N LEU A 136 -1.40 -5.96 5.01
CA LEU A 136 -0.72 -6.85 4.05
C LEU A 136 -1.13 -8.30 4.25
N GLN A 137 -1.53 -8.97 3.16
CA GLN A 137 -1.69 -10.42 3.12
C GLN A 137 -0.72 -11.03 2.11
N VAL A 138 0.01 -12.10 2.52
CA VAL A 138 0.98 -12.80 1.65
C VAL A 138 0.74 -14.30 1.69
N ARG A 139 0.49 -14.91 0.51
CA ARG A 139 0.22 -16.36 0.40
C ARG A 139 0.93 -16.93 -0.83
N ASN A 140 1.27 -18.22 -0.76
CA ASN A 140 1.77 -19.00 -1.89
C ASN A 140 0.92 -20.26 -2.19
N GLU A 141 -0.26 -20.33 -1.61
CA GLU A 141 -1.25 -21.39 -1.82
C GLU A 141 -2.66 -20.87 -1.61
N GLN A 142 -3.60 -21.34 -2.41
CA GLN A 142 -5.03 -21.13 -2.22
C GLN A 142 -5.80 -22.33 -2.80
N ASP A 143 -6.76 -22.87 -2.02
CA ASP A 143 -7.61 -23.99 -2.43
C ASP A 143 -6.79 -25.19 -2.93
N ASP A 144 -5.72 -25.54 -2.21
CA ASP A 144 -4.73 -26.59 -2.52
C ASP A 144 -3.97 -26.39 -3.84
N ILE A 145 -4.08 -25.20 -4.44
CA ILE A 145 -3.33 -24.83 -5.64
C ILE A 145 -2.11 -24.00 -5.25
N ALA A 146 -0.94 -24.43 -5.72
CA ALA A 146 0.34 -23.76 -5.51
C ALA A 146 0.48 -22.51 -6.39
N TYR A 147 0.90 -21.41 -5.76
CA TYR A 147 1.24 -20.14 -6.39
C TYR A 147 2.64 -19.71 -5.90
N PRO A 148 3.73 -20.13 -6.55
CA PRO A 148 5.07 -19.81 -6.09
C PRO A 148 5.25 -18.29 -5.91
N LEU A 149 5.63 -17.86 -4.71
CA LEU A 149 6.02 -16.48 -4.42
C LEU A 149 7.52 -16.36 -4.68
N SER A 150 7.87 -15.98 -5.90
CA SER A 150 9.28 -15.83 -6.32
C SER A 150 9.97 -14.70 -5.56
N SER A 151 9.23 -13.62 -5.29
CA SER A 151 9.74 -12.46 -4.55
C SER A 151 8.60 -11.59 -4.02
N ALA A 152 8.74 -11.10 -2.79
CA ALA A 152 7.92 -10.01 -2.21
C ALA A 152 8.84 -9.10 -1.39
N ILE A 153 9.28 -8.00 -2.00
CA ILE A 153 10.28 -7.10 -1.42
C ILE A 153 9.61 -5.80 -0.99
N PHE A 154 9.84 -5.42 0.27
CA PHE A 154 9.37 -4.16 0.84
C PHE A 154 10.58 -3.37 1.36
N ARG A 155 10.81 -2.16 0.81
CA ARG A 155 11.88 -1.26 1.20
C ARG A 155 11.34 0.10 1.59
N ASN A 156 11.80 0.62 2.72
CA ASN A 156 11.37 1.94 3.21
C ASN A 156 9.83 2.06 3.28
N CYS A 157 9.14 1.02 3.72
CA CYS A 157 7.67 0.99 3.74
C CYS A 157 7.10 1.13 5.16
N ILE A 158 5.87 1.60 5.25
CA ILE A 158 5.05 1.51 6.46
C ILE A 158 3.95 0.49 6.22
N ILE A 159 3.76 -0.44 7.16
CA ILE A 159 2.67 -1.40 7.19
C ILE A 159 1.99 -1.25 8.55
N ALA A 160 0.83 -0.60 8.58
CA ALA A 160 0.15 -0.22 9.82
C ALA A 160 -1.36 -0.42 9.74
N GLY A 161 -2.02 -0.36 10.86
CA GLY A 161 -3.47 -0.44 10.91
C GLY A 161 -4.02 -0.53 12.33
N SER A 162 -5.35 -0.64 12.43
CA SER A 162 -6.05 -0.68 13.71
C SER A 162 -5.96 -2.03 14.45
N GLY A 163 -5.49 -3.08 13.78
CA GLY A 163 -5.32 -4.41 14.35
C GLY A 163 -4.08 -4.53 15.25
N THR A 164 -3.91 -5.71 15.85
CA THR A 164 -2.70 -6.06 16.60
C THR A 164 -1.63 -6.68 15.72
N ASP A 165 -2.02 -7.20 14.57
CA ASP A 165 -1.17 -7.81 13.57
C ASP A 165 -1.69 -7.41 12.18
N GLU A 166 -0.90 -6.63 11.46
CA GLU A 166 -1.26 -6.08 10.16
C GLU A 166 -0.58 -6.81 8.99
N ILE A 167 0.11 -7.90 9.29
CA ILE A 167 0.57 -8.85 8.27
C ILE A 167 -0.11 -10.20 8.54
N ASN A 168 -0.81 -10.70 7.56
CA ASN A 168 -1.38 -12.03 7.64
C ASN A 168 -1.05 -12.84 6.37
N GLY A 169 -1.33 -14.13 6.41
CA GLY A 169 -1.16 -14.97 5.24
C GLY A 169 -0.81 -16.41 5.61
N GLY A 170 -0.22 -17.10 4.66
CA GLY A 170 0.14 -18.49 4.88
C GLY A 170 1.12 -19.02 3.86
N ARG A 171 2.10 -19.74 4.38
CA ARG A 171 3.00 -20.55 3.58
C ARG A 171 2.39 -21.92 3.37
N SER A 172 2.45 -22.43 2.15
CA SER A 172 2.11 -23.82 1.84
C SER A 172 2.90 -24.80 2.73
N LYS A 173 2.27 -25.89 3.10
CA LYS A 173 2.94 -27.00 3.80
C LYS A 173 3.98 -27.69 2.92
N ASN A 174 3.87 -27.57 1.60
CA ASN A 174 4.88 -28.05 0.68
C ASN A 174 6.04 -27.03 0.60
N GLU A 175 7.13 -27.33 1.29
CA GLU A 175 8.32 -26.46 1.36
C GLU A 175 9.03 -26.26 0.00
N ASN A 176 8.74 -27.08 -1.00
CA ASN A 176 9.28 -26.91 -2.34
C ASN A 176 8.61 -25.76 -3.12
N ILE A 177 7.45 -25.25 -2.64
CA ILE A 177 6.80 -24.09 -3.23
C ILE A 177 7.48 -22.82 -2.69
N ALA A 178 8.06 -22.03 -3.58
CA ALA A 178 8.78 -20.81 -3.22
C ALA A 178 7.91 -19.86 -2.38
N PHE A 179 8.50 -19.35 -1.29
CA PHE A 179 7.92 -18.33 -0.42
C PHE A 179 9.02 -17.35 0.00
N ASN A 180 9.38 -16.44 -0.91
CA ASN A 180 10.46 -15.51 -0.72
C ASN A 180 9.93 -14.11 -0.43
N TYR A 181 10.31 -13.57 0.72
CA TYR A 181 9.98 -12.19 1.13
C TYR A 181 11.21 -11.51 1.68
N TYR A 182 11.18 -10.17 1.69
CA TYR A 182 12.24 -9.35 2.26
C TYR A 182 11.69 -8.02 2.73
N PHE A 183 11.96 -7.65 3.98
CA PHE A 183 11.62 -6.34 4.55
C PHE A 183 12.90 -5.60 4.95
N SER A 184 13.03 -4.35 4.52
CA SER A 184 14.20 -3.53 4.81
C SER A 184 13.79 -2.10 5.14
N HIS A 185 14.25 -1.59 6.31
CA HIS A 185 13.99 -0.22 6.75
C HIS A 185 12.48 0.11 6.77
N CYS A 186 11.69 -0.78 7.33
CA CYS A 186 10.24 -0.66 7.39
C CYS A 186 9.77 -0.40 8.82
N LEU A 187 8.64 0.32 8.96
CA LEU A 187 7.87 0.37 10.20
C LEU A 187 6.67 -0.55 10.05
N ILE A 188 6.54 -1.55 10.93
CA ILE A 188 5.53 -2.60 10.80
C ILE A 188 4.77 -2.79 12.12
N ASN A 189 3.44 -2.68 12.06
CA ASN A 189 2.54 -3.07 13.13
C ASN A 189 2.19 -4.56 12.98
N SER A 190 3.02 -5.41 13.56
CA SER A 190 2.81 -6.86 13.57
C SER A 190 3.62 -7.50 14.70
N VAL A 191 3.44 -8.79 14.92
CA VAL A 191 4.27 -9.57 15.82
C VAL A 191 5.71 -9.57 15.31
N LYS A 192 6.65 -9.21 16.19
CA LYS A 192 8.06 -9.14 15.84
C LYS A 192 8.59 -10.49 15.35
N GLU A 193 9.22 -10.48 14.19
CA GLU A 193 10.01 -11.60 13.65
C GLU A 193 11.48 -11.19 13.52
N GLU A 194 12.38 -12.16 13.69
CA GLU A 194 13.84 -11.98 13.48
C GLU A 194 14.38 -13.11 12.59
N ASN A 195 14.83 -12.75 11.40
CA ASN A 195 15.49 -13.64 10.47
C ASN A 195 16.34 -12.83 9.47
N ASP A 196 17.08 -13.48 8.61
CA ASP A 196 17.96 -12.87 7.61
C ASP A 196 17.26 -12.08 6.50
N LYS A 197 15.92 -12.22 6.39
CA LYS A 197 15.07 -11.52 5.42
C LYS A 197 14.49 -10.22 5.98
N ILE A 198 14.79 -9.89 7.23
CA ILE A 198 14.23 -8.73 7.94
C ILE A 198 15.38 -7.86 8.44
N VAL A 199 15.55 -6.68 7.86
CA VAL A 199 16.68 -5.78 8.12
C VAL A 199 16.19 -4.39 8.53
N ASN A 200 16.64 -3.90 9.68
CA ASN A 200 16.31 -2.57 10.20
C ASN A 200 14.78 -2.29 10.22
N VAL A 201 14.01 -3.23 10.73
CA VAL A 201 12.56 -3.09 10.88
C VAL A 201 12.21 -2.64 12.30
N ILE A 202 11.39 -1.60 12.41
CA ILE A 202 10.76 -1.18 13.67
C ILE A 202 9.39 -1.84 13.76
N TRP A 203 9.18 -2.63 14.82
CA TRP A 203 7.92 -3.30 15.12
C TRP A 203 7.15 -2.49 16.16
N GLU A 204 6.14 -1.77 15.70
CA GLU A 204 5.41 -0.83 16.57
C GLU A 204 3.99 -0.55 16.09
N LYS A 205 3.09 -0.38 17.06
CA LYS A 205 1.67 -0.08 16.84
C LYS A 205 1.31 1.39 17.11
N ASP A 206 2.24 2.24 17.43
CA ASP A 206 1.96 3.61 17.84
C ASP A 206 1.28 4.45 16.74
N ASP A 207 0.68 5.54 17.15
CA ASP A 207 0.10 6.53 16.25
C ASP A 207 1.22 7.27 15.50
N ASN A 208 1.33 6.98 14.21
CA ASN A 208 2.35 7.53 13.34
C ASN A 208 1.83 8.62 12.39
N PHE A 209 0.53 8.89 12.36
CA PHE A 209 -0.12 9.66 11.32
C PHE A 209 -0.81 10.94 11.85
N LEU A 210 -1.01 11.91 10.94
CA LEU A 210 -1.52 13.23 11.31
C LEU A 210 -3.02 13.26 11.59
N LEU A 211 -3.84 12.52 10.84
CA LEU A 211 -5.30 12.58 10.96
C LEU A 211 -5.93 11.21 10.77
N MET A 212 -6.77 10.85 11.72
CA MET A 212 -7.49 9.57 11.74
C MET A 212 -8.94 9.82 12.19
N ASP A 213 -9.79 10.42 11.33
CA ASP A 213 -11.19 10.71 11.65
C ASP A 213 -12.14 9.69 11.00
N SER A 214 -12.52 8.67 11.75
CA SER A 214 -13.46 7.64 11.33
C SER A 214 -14.90 8.14 11.13
N ARG A 215 -15.28 9.25 11.75
CA ARG A 215 -16.63 9.82 11.63
C ARG A 215 -16.84 10.48 10.27
N THR A 216 -15.87 11.29 9.85
CA THR A 216 -15.92 11.99 8.55
C THR A 216 -15.27 11.17 7.43
N GLN A 217 -14.72 10.00 7.75
CA GLN A 217 -13.92 9.16 6.85
C GLN A 217 -12.77 9.96 6.22
N GLU A 218 -12.14 10.82 7.02
CA GLU A 218 -11.02 11.66 6.61
C GLU A 218 -9.73 11.20 7.27
N TYR A 219 -8.74 10.92 6.44
CA TYR A 219 -7.47 10.36 6.89
C TYR A 219 -6.32 11.09 6.21
N SER A 220 -5.24 11.33 6.97
CA SER A 220 -3.95 11.78 6.43
C SER A 220 -2.85 10.89 6.98
N PHE A 221 -2.24 10.13 6.10
CA PHE A 221 -1.14 9.22 6.40
C PHE A 221 0.24 9.90 6.31
N SER A 222 0.30 11.22 6.23
CA SER A 222 1.51 11.99 6.51
C SER A 222 1.96 11.77 7.96
N LEU A 223 3.26 11.82 8.20
CA LEU A 223 3.84 11.49 9.51
C LEU A 223 3.59 12.61 10.53
N ASN A 224 3.20 12.22 11.75
CA ASN A 224 3.22 13.12 12.89
C ASN A 224 4.64 13.23 13.48
N GLU A 225 4.85 14.14 14.45
CA GLU A 225 6.17 14.43 15.02
C GLU A 225 6.78 13.29 15.85
N LYS A 226 5.95 12.32 16.28
CA LYS A 226 6.38 11.21 17.14
C LYS A 226 6.65 9.94 16.34
N SER A 227 6.37 9.96 15.03
CA SER A 227 6.51 8.78 14.18
C SER A 227 7.95 8.28 14.16
N LYS A 228 8.12 6.99 14.42
CA LYS A 228 9.41 6.30 14.28
C LYS A 228 9.74 5.94 12.82
N ALA A 229 8.88 6.26 11.88
CA ALA A 229 9.17 6.19 10.46
C ALA A 229 10.11 7.33 10.00
N ILE A 230 10.22 8.41 10.79
CA ILE A 230 11.09 9.55 10.49
C ILE A 230 12.55 9.10 10.47
N ASN A 231 13.27 9.40 9.38
CA ASN A 231 14.68 9.03 9.16
C ASN A 231 14.98 7.52 9.26
N LEU A 232 13.98 6.66 9.09
CA LEU A 232 14.15 5.21 9.14
C LEU A 232 14.64 4.62 7.81
N GLY A 233 14.35 5.26 6.70
CA GLY A 233 14.59 4.74 5.37
C GLY A 233 16.07 4.66 4.99
N LYS A 234 16.39 3.76 4.07
CA LYS A 234 17.70 3.62 3.48
C LYS A 234 17.87 4.56 2.28
N GLN A 235 18.94 5.33 2.26
CA GLN A 235 19.15 6.38 1.27
C GLN A 235 19.30 5.83 -0.16
N GLU A 236 19.94 4.68 -0.34
CA GLU A 236 20.11 4.08 -1.67
C GLU A 236 18.77 3.69 -2.31
N ASP A 237 17.77 3.29 -1.50
CA ASP A 237 16.45 2.94 -2.00
C ASP A 237 15.62 4.18 -2.37
N ALA A 238 16.00 5.37 -1.87
CA ALA A 238 15.35 6.64 -2.23
C ALA A 238 15.82 7.22 -3.58
N ILE A 239 16.89 6.70 -4.17
CA ILE A 239 17.42 7.20 -5.45
C ILE A 239 16.37 7.11 -6.57
N ALA A 240 15.59 6.05 -6.59
CA ALA A 240 14.51 5.86 -7.56
C ALA A 240 13.31 6.80 -7.33
N TYR A 241 13.15 7.30 -6.11
CA TYR A 241 12.06 8.19 -5.69
C TYR A 241 12.61 9.36 -4.87
N PRO A 242 13.34 10.31 -5.49
CA PRO A 242 14.04 11.39 -4.78
C PRO A 242 13.10 12.40 -4.12
N THR A 243 11.84 12.38 -4.48
CA THR A 243 10.77 13.13 -3.81
C THR A 243 9.69 12.21 -3.29
N ASP A 244 9.05 12.60 -2.21
CA ASP A 244 7.88 11.93 -1.68
C ASP A 244 6.65 12.12 -2.59
N ARG A 245 5.52 11.51 -2.23
CA ARG A 245 4.29 11.64 -3.02
C ARG A 245 3.76 13.07 -3.08
N ASN A 246 4.09 13.91 -2.10
CA ASN A 246 3.70 15.32 -2.04
C ASN A 246 4.75 16.27 -2.66
N GLY A 247 5.82 15.74 -3.23
CA GLY A 247 6.88 16.52 -3.88
C GLY A 247 7.98 17.02 -2.94
N ASN A 248 7.96 16.64 -1.66
CA ASN A 248 9.02 16.97 -0.71
C ASN A 248 10.27 16.14 -1.02
N SER A 249 11.45 16.73 -0.92
CA SER A 249 12.72 16.02 -1.14
C SER A 249 12.96 15.00 -0.01
N ARG A 250 13.34 13.77 -0.37
CA ARG A 250 13.73 12.72 0.59
C ARG A 250 15.17 12.88 1.12
N LEU A 251 15.91 13.82 0.59
CA LEU A 251 17.33 14.05 0.90
C LEU A 251 17.54 15.36 1.69
N GLN A 252 16.51 15.83 2.40
CA GLN A 252 16.60 17.06 3.21
C GLN A 252 17.28 16.81 4.55
N ASP A 253 17.08 15.61 5.12
CA ASP A 253 17.51 15.22 6.44
C ASP A 253 18.66 14.20 6.40
N THR A 254 18.89 13.53 7.52
CA THR A 254 19.96 12.53 7.66
C THR A 254 19.69 11.24 6.90
N ALA A 255 18.42 10.90 6.71
CA ALA A 255 17.94 9.76 5.95
C ALA A 255 16.49 10.02 5.49
N PRO A 256 16.01 9.35 4.43
CA PRO A 256 14.62 9.44 4.04
C PRO A 256 13.69 8.82 5.08
N ASP A 257 12.46 9.27 5.13
CA ASP A 257 11.45 8.65 5.95
C ASP A 257 10.95 7.34 5.31
N ALA A 258 10.50 6.41 6.13
CA ALA A 258 9.75 5.26 5.62
C ALA A 258 8.33 5.68 5.25
N GLY A 259 7.76 5.01 4.23
CA GLY A 259 6.46 5.34 3.67
C GLY A 259 6.53 6.28 2.48
N CYS A 260 5.35 6.67 1.99
CA CYS A 260 5.23 7.50 0.80
C CYS A 260 5.22 9.01 1.06
N TYR A 261 5.35 9.43 2.32
CA TYR A 261 5.38 10.83 2.74
C TYR A 261 6.59 11.12 3.61
N GLU A 262 7.30 12.19 3.30
CA GLU A 262 8.30 12.80 4.19
C GLU A 262 7.58 13.62 5.27
N LYS A 263 8.13 13.64 6.48
CA LYS A 263 7.67 14.55 7.53
C LYS A 263 7.85 15.99 7.05
N SER A 264 6.75 16.70 6.93
CA SER A 264 6.79 18.11 6.58
C SER A 264 7.52 18.88 7.68
N ALA A 265 8.44 19.76 7.31
CA ALA A 265 8.99 20.73 8.27
C ALA A 265 7.82 21.48 8.92
N SER A 266 7.82 21.60 10.25
CA SER A 266 6.88 22.49 10.93
C SER A 266 7.06 23.87 10.31
N LYS A 267 5.98 24.44 9.75
CA LYS A 267 5.97 25.88 9.49
C LYS A 267 5.96 26.51 10.87
N ASP A 268 7.12 26.95 11.35
CA ASP A 268 7.18 27.84 12.48
C ASP A 268 6.32 29.06 12.10
N GLU A 269 5.21 29.25 12.81
CA GLU A 269 4.38 30.45 12.75
C GLU A 269 5.10 31.64 13.40
#